data_5f9d8a9bb88bcde7fe5121bb9eab448d
#
_entry.id   5f9d8a9bb88bcde7fe5121bb9eab448d
#
_cell.length_a   1.000
_cell.length_b   1.000
_cell.length_c   1.000
_cell.angle_alpha   90.00
_cell.angle_beta   90.00
_cell.angle_gamma   90.00
#
_symmetry.space_group_name_H-M   'P 1'
#
loop_
_entity.id
_entity.type
_entity.pdbx_description
1 polymer ?
#
loop_
_entity_poly.entity_id
_entity_poly.type
_entity_poly.pdbx_seq_one_letter_code
_entity_poly.pdbx_strand_id
1 'polypeptide(L)'
;VNRSVKWCSHLSIGKAIADLAALSTGERKAFLDGIVEPDRHHERIGRGVSSRRLSHHRASERLIMLHVWMARRSFLRNDDYEGYRHLGMALHYLQDRSVSKGFLGFTHDAREARLAKQRVPMAAIEDGMRRYMATPDFVRRSISRTRPLKDPSKIMFQASFSSAAVAAAVLDARGAKEAGREHRRLRKRHALILFPLALGSLAVGVSLSLVWMSPFPLLISVPFTIFAVHLDMPYRRSARLAEWNGISRH
;
A
#
# COMPACT_ATOMS: atom_id res chain seq x y z
N VAL A 1 -10.88 16.82 26.72
CA VAL A 1 -10.76 17.14 25.28
C VAL A 1 -11.68 16.20 24.53
N ASN A 2 -12.65 16.77 23.80
CA ASN A 2 -13.77 16.05 23.22
C ASN A 2 -13.26 15.10 22.11
N ARG A 3 -13.30 13.78 22.33
CA ARG A 3 -12.85 12.74 21.39
C ARG A 3 -13.55 12.83 20.01
N SER A 4 -14.73 13.44 19.95
CA SER A 4 -15.55 13.57 18.74
C SER A 4 -14.94 14.50 17.66
N VAL A 5 -14.09 15.47 18.03
CA VAL A 5 -13.51 16.43 17.08
C VAL A 5 -12.39 15.81 16.24
N LYS A 6 -11.65 14.85 16.80
CA LYS A 6 -10.51 14.20 16.12
C LYS A 6 -10.93 13.34 14.91
N TRP A 7 -12.15 12.79 14.92
CA TRP A 7 -12.64 11.90 13.86
C TRP A 7 -13.38 12.60 12.73
N CYS A 8 -13.76 13.87 12.93
CA CYS A 8 -14.63 14.57 11.96
C CYS A 8 -14.03 14.66 10.56
N SER A 9 -12.75 14.99 10.43
CA SER A 9 -12.10 15.12 9.12
C SER A 9 -11.94 13.76 8.43
N HIS A 10 -11.52 12.71 9.16
CA HIS A 10 -11.37 11.35 8.63
C HIS A 10 -12.72 10.80 8.16
N LEU A 11 -13.76 10.93 9.00
CA LEU A 11 -15.11 10.50 8.65
C LEU A 11 -15.70 11.29 7.49
N SER A 12 -15.43 12.59 7.39
CA SER A 12 -15.95 13.42 6.29
C SER A 12 -15.36 12.99 4.95
N ILE A 13 -14.05 12.75 4.90
CA ILE A 13 -13.39 12.21 3.70
C ILE A 13 -13.91 10.80 3.40
N GLY A 14 -14.02 9.94 4.42
CA GLY A 14 -14.53 8.58 4.25
C GLY A 14 -15.96 8.53 3.74
N LYS A 15 -16.85 9.37 4.26
CA LYS A 15 -18.23 9.49 3.79
C LYS A 15 -18.29 9.90 2.32
N ALA A 16 -17.52 10.91 1.92
CA ALA A 16 -17.46 11.36 0.54
C ALA A 16 -16.96 10.27 -0.42
N ILE A 17 -15.96 9.48 -0.01
CA ILE A 17 -15.48 8.33 -0.78
C ILE A 17 -16.56 7.25 -0.85
N ALA A 18 -17.21 6.90 0.27
CA ALA A 18 -18.26 5.89 0.32
C ALA A 18 -19.47 6.25 -0.55
N ASP A 19 -19.85 7.54 -0.56
CA ASP A 19 -20.94 8.05 -1.40
C ASP A 19 -20.59 7.92 -2.88
N LEU A 20 -19.39 8.35 -3.29
CA LEU A 20 -18.98 8.31 -4.69
C LEU A 20 -18.71 6.87 -5.19
N ALA A 21 -18.25 5.98 -4.29
CA ALA A 21 -18.08 4.56 -4.58
C ALA A 21 -19.41 3.77 -4.52
N ALA A 22 -20.53 4.43 -4.20
CA ALA A 22 -21.87 3.84 -4.07
C ALA A 22 -21.90 2.61 -3.15
N LEU A 23 -21.20 2.69 -1.99
CA LEU A 23 -21.16 1.59 -1.04
C LEU A 23 -22.53 1.33 -0.42
N SER A 24 -22.94 0.06 -0.32
CA SER A 24 -24.14 -0.36 0.40
C SER A 24 -24.05 -0.01 1.88
N THR A 25 -25.18 -0.06 2.58
CA THR A 25 -25.23 0.28 4.02
C THR A 25 -24.27 -0.55 4.86
N GLY A 26 -24.15 -1.84 4.58
CA GLY A 26 -23.23 -2.75 5.30
C GLY A 26 -21.77 -2.44 5.04
N GLU A 27 -21.39 -2.29 3.77
CA GLU A 27 -20.03 -1.93 3.31
C GLU A 27 -19.60 -0.57 3.86
N ARG A 28 -20.50 0.42 3.76
CA ARG A 28 -20.30 1.76 4.31
C ARG A 28 -20.04 1.71 5.82
N LYS A 29 -20.83 0.92 6.56
CA LYS A 29 -20.63 0.76 8.00
C LYS A 29 -19.26 0.18 8.30
N ALA A 30 -18.89 -0.94 7.68
CA ALA A 30 -17.58 -1.58 7.86
C ALA A 30 -16.42 -0.63 7.53
N PHE A 31 -16.54 0.10 6.42
CA PHE A 31 -15.55 1.07 5.96
C PHE A 31 -15.36 2.23 6.95
N LEU A 32 -16.45 2.84 7.42
CA LEU A 32 -16.39 3.96 8.38
C LEU A 32 -15.95 3.51 9.77
N ASP A 33 -16.33 2.30 10.22
CA ASP A 33 -15.84 1.69 11.44
C ASP A 33 -14.31 1.50 11.37
N GLY A 34 -13.78 1.02 10.23
CA GLY A 34 -12.36 0.90 9.99
C GLY A 34 -11.62 2.24 9.99
N ILE A 35 -12.24 3.32 9.50
CA ILE A 35 -11.63 4.66 9.55
C ILE A 35 -11.42 5.16 10.99
N VAL A 36 -12.30 4.83 11.93
CA VAL A 36 -12.18 5.32 13.32
C VAL A 36 -11.45 4.33 14.23
N GLU A 37 -11.25 3.11 13.80
CA GLU A 37 -10.69 2.03 14.62
C GLU A 37 -9.27 2.31 15.13
N PRO A 38 -8.31 2.85 14.34
CA PRO A 38 -6.97 3.14 14.82
C PRO A 38 -6.93 4.11 16.02
N ASP A 39 -7.89 5.01 16.12
CA ASP A 39 -8.02 5.94 17.25
C ASP A 39 -8.69 5.30 18.48
N ARG A 40 -9.55 4.31 18.26
CA ARG A 40 -10.21 3.57 19.35
C ARG A 40 -9.31 2.50 19.95
N HIS A 41 -8.62 1.77 19.10
CA HIS A 41 -7.81 0.61 19.45
C HIS A 41 -6.39 0.79 18.91
N HIS A 42 -5.46 1.14 19.77
CA HIS A 42 -4.08 1.28 19.36
C HIS A 42 -3.51 -0.07 18.96
N GLU A 43 -3.09 -0.21 17.72
CA GLU A 43 -2.42 -1.41 17.25
C GLU A 43 -1.12 -1.66 17.98
N ARG A 44 -0.82 -2.93 18.23
CA ARG A 44 0.45 -3.39 18.79
C ARG A 44 1.24 -4.10 17.70
N ILE A 45 2.50 -3.71 17.52
CA ILE A 45 3.45 -4.47 16.68
C ILE A 45 4.38 -5.26 17.60
N GLY A 46 4.53 -6.56 17.29
CA GLY A 46 5.37 -7.50 18.01
C GLY A 46 4.56 -8.58 18.71
N ARG A 47 5.23 -9.66 19.11
CA ARG A 47 4.63 -10.78 19.84
C ARG A 47 5.05 -10.74 21.31
N GLY A 48 4.13 -11.04 22.23
CA GLY A 48 4.40 -11.17 23.65
C GLY A 48 4.84 -9.88 24.32
N VAL A 49 5.79 -9.98 25.26
CA VAL A 49 6.28 -8.87 26.10
C VAL A 49 6.97 -7.77 25.29
N SER A 50 7.46 -8.10 24.08
CA SER A 50 8.10 -7.14 23.16
C SER A 50 7.12 -6.35 22.31
N SER A 51 5.81 -6.50 22.49
CA SER A 51 4.83 -5.76 21.71
C SER A 51 4.88 -4.27 22.06
N ARG A 52 5.25 -3.43 21.08
CA ARG A 52 5.21 -1.97 21.23
C ARG A 52 3.86 -1.43 20.74
N ARG A 53 3.27 -0.57 21.55
CA ARG A 53 2.10 0.22 21.16
C ARG A 53 2.52 1.14 20.01
N LEU A 54 1.90 0.98 18.84
CA LEU A 54 2.09 1.93 17.74
C LEU A 54 1.48 3.26 18.15
N SER A 55 2.26 4.32 18.04
CA SER A 55 1.68 5.64 17.99
C SER A 55 0.95 5.75 16.64
N HIS A 56 -0.39 5.87 16.68
CA HIS A 56 -1.24 6.05 15.49
C HIS A 56 -0.74 7.22 14.61
N HIS A 57 -0.13 8.24 15.19
CA HIS A 57 0.50 9.35 14.47
C HIS A 57 1.84 9.01 13.76
N ARG A 58 2.32 7.77 13.82
CA ARG A 58 3.52 7.32 13.10
C ARG A 58 3.19 6.29 12.02
N ALA A 59 2.14 6.57 11.24
CA ALA A 59 1.77 5.72 10.12
C ALA A 59 2.94 5.56 9.14
N SER A 60 3.59 4.41 9.19
CA SER A 60 4.63 4.05 8.24
C SER A 60 3.99 3.61 6.91
N GLU A 61 4.69 3.81 5.80
CA GLU A 61 4.26 3.26 4.50
C GLU A 61 3.99 1.75 4.59
N ARG A 62 4.81 1.03 5.38
CA ARG A 62 4.66 -0.41 5.58
C ARG A 62 3.33 -0.76 6.26
N LEU A 63 2.91 0.02 7.26
CA LEU A 63 1.64 -0.21 7.96
C LEU A 63 0.45 0.04 7.05
N ILE A 64 0.45 1.16 6.31
CA ILE A 64 -0.60 1.47 5.34
C ILE A 64 -0.70 0.35 4.30
N MET A 65 0.44 -0.06 3.72
CA MET A 65 0.47 -1.15 2.74
C MET A 65 0.02 -2.49 3.33
N LEU A 66 0.28 -2.76 4.61
CA LEU A 66 -0.22 -3.96 5.29
C LEU A 66 -1.75 -4.00 5.25
N HIS A 67 -2.42 -2.93 5.68
CA HIS A 67 -3.87 -2.86 5.66
C HIS A 67 -4.45 -2.88 4.24
N VAL A 68 -3.80 -2.22 3.29
CA VAL A 68 -4.17 -2.30 1.86
C VAL A 68 -4.14 -3.75 1.37
N TRP A 69 -3.09 -4.51 1.70
CA TRP A 69 -3.00 -5.92 1.32
C TRP A 69 -4.02 -6.80 2.05
N MET A 70 -4.29 -6.53 3.33
CA MET A 70 -5.33 -7.24 4.08
C MET A 70 -6.70 -6.98 3.47
N ALA A 71 -7.04 -5.71 3.16
CA ALA A 71 -8.26 -5.36 2.47
C ALA A 71 -8.40 -6.11 1.14
N ARG A 72 -7.36 -6.07 0.30
CA ARG A 72 -7.40 -6.74 -1.01
C ARG A 72 -7.58 -8.25 -0.88
N ARG A 73 -6.89 -8.89 0.06
CA ARG A 73 -7.02 -10.33 0.31
C ARG A 73 -8.39 -10.72 0.85
N SER A 74 -9.01 -9.88 1.69
CA SER A 74 -10.37 -10.11 2.19
C SER A 74 -11.38 -10.03 1.04
N PHE A 75 -11.34 -9.01 0.18
CA PHE A 75 -12.18 -8.92 -1.02
C PHE A 75 -12.02 -10.14 -1.94
N LEU A 76 -10.79 -10.63 -2.13
CA LEU A 76 -10.53 -11.83 -2.93
C LEU A 76 -11.08 -13.13 -2.33
N ARG A 77 -11.42 -13.12 -1.04
CA ARG A 77 -12.05 -14.23 -0.30
C ARG A 77 -13.54 -14.05 -0.10
N ASN A 78 -14.14 -12.99 -0.70
CA ASN A 78 -15.52 -12.58 -0.49
C ASN A 78 -15.84 -12.23 0.98
N ASP A 79 -14.84 -11.78 1.73
CA ASP A 79 -15.00 -11.23 3.07
C ASP A 79 -15.03 -9.70 2.98
N ASP A 80 -16.19 -9.19 2.53
CA ASP A 80 -16.35 -7.77 2.25
C ASP A 80 -16.27 -6.93 3.54
N TYR A 81 -16.77 -7.44 4.67
CA TYR A 81 -16.73 -6.72 5.93
C TYR A 81 -15.27 -6.40 6.34
N GLU A 82 -14.41 -7.42 6.44
CA GLU A 82 -13.00 -7.21 6.75
C GLU A 82 -12.26 -6.46 5.64
N GLY A 83 -12.66 -6.64 4.39
CA GLY A 83 -12.14 -5.89 3.24
C GLY A 83 -12.32 -4.39 3.41
N TYR A 84 -13.55 -3.94 3.63
CA TYR A 84 -13.87 -2.53 3.83
C TYR A 84 -13.30 -1.98 5.14
N ARG A 85 -13.31 -2.77 6.22
CA ARG A 85 -12.74 -2.38 7.50
C ARG A 85 -11.24 -2.11 7.38
N HIS A 86 -10.47 -3.02 6.79
CA HIS A 86 -9.03 -2.81 6.56
C HIS A 86 -8.74 -1.68 5.58
N LEU A 87 -9.57 -1.48 4.56
CA LEU A 87 -9.47 -0.32 3.68
C LEU A 87 -9.64 0.98 4.47
N GLY A 88 -10.65 1.05 5.34
CA GLY A 88 -10.85 2.20 6.23
C GLY A 88 -9.64 2.51 7.09
N MET A 89 -9.04 1.50 7.75
CA MET A 89 -7.83 1.64 8.56
C MET A 89 -6.64 2.15 7.73
N ALA A 90 -6.45 1.63 6.51
CA ALA A 90 -5.40 2.10 5.60
C ALA A 90 -5.55 3.58 5.27
N LEU A 91 -6.79 4.02 4.99
CA LEU A 91 -7.07 5.41 4.64
C LEU A 91 -6.92 6.34 5.84
N HIS A 92 -7.31 5.92 7.05
CA HIS A 92 -7.02 6.67 8.26
C HIS A 92 -5.54 6.99 8.40
N TYR A 93 -4.68 5.97 8.36
CA TYR A 93 -3.23 6.15 8.45
C TYR A 93 -2.66 7.00 7.29
N LEU A 94 -3.23 6.91 6.10
CA LEU A 94 -2.83 7.73 4.95
C LEU A 94 -3.17 9.21 5.16
N GLN A 95 -4.32 9.50 5.74
CA GLN A 95 -4.77 10.85 6.07
C GLN A 95 -3.88 11.45 7.17
N ASP A 96 -3.57 10.69 8.22
CA ASP A 96 -2.63 11.10 9.27
C ASP A 96 -1.25 11.44 8.72
N ARG A 97 -0.79 10.68 7.73
CA ARG A 97 0.48 10.95 7.05
C ARG A 97 0.51 12.30 6.36
N SER A 98 -0.65 12.84 5.96
CA SER A 98 -0.76 14.16 5.33
C SER A 98 -0.55 15.31 6.33
N VAL A 99 -0.69 15.06 7.64
CA VAL A 99 -0.59 16.07 8.69
C VAL A 99 0.83 16.15 9.24
N SER A 100 1.43 17.34 9.20
CA SER A 100 2.73 17.57 9.82
C SER A 100 2.63 17.53 11.36
N LYS A 101 3.53 16.79 12.01
CA LYS A 101 3.53 16.59 13.47
C LYS A 101 3.82 17.86 14.28
N GLY A 102 4.43 18.88 13.68
CA GLY A 102 4.87 20.06 14.39
C GLY A 102 6.01 19.80 15.39
N PHE A 103 6.45 20.86 16.08
CA PHE A 103 7.50 20.77 17.10
C PHE A 103 6.90 20.15 18.38
N LEU A 104 7.48 19.07 18.88
CA LEU A 104 7.12 18.36 20.12
C LEU A 104 5.65 17.85 20.21
N GLY A 105 4.89 17.77 19.12
CA GLY A 105 3.52 17.23 19.14
C GLY A 105 2.43 18.21 19.58
N PHE A 106 2.75 19.29 20.27
CA PHE A 106 1.77 20.27 20.81
C PHE A 106 0.90 20.96 19.74
N THR A 107 1.37 21.04 18.51
CA THR A 107 0.63 21.70 17.43
C THR A 107 -0.24 20.73 16.62
N HIS A 108 -0.18 19.43 16.89
CA HIS A 108 -0.93 18.42 16.15
C HIS A 108 -2.43 18.54 16.41
N ASP A 109 -2.84 18.54 17.68
CA ASP A 109 -4.25 18.68 18.09
C ASP A 109 -4.88 19.98 17.58
N ALA A 110 -4.12 21.09 17.59
CA ALA A 110 -4.59 22.37 17.05
C ALA A 110 -4.77 22.32 15.52
N ARG A 111 -3.95 21.56 14.80
CA ARG A 111 -4.10 21.37 13.35
C ARG A 111 -5.28 20.48 13.02
N GLU A 112 -5.49 19.39 13.75
CA GLU A 112 -6.68 18.54 13.60
C GLU A 112 -7.96 19.32 13.85
N ALA A 113 -7.99 20.17 14.88
CA ALA A 113 -9.13 21.05 15.13
C ALA A 113 -9.41 22.05 14.00
N ARG A 114 -8.35 22.54 13.31
CA ARG A 114 -8.51 23.39 12.12
C ARG A 114 -8.97 22.58 10.90
N LEU A 115 -8.50 21.33 10.74
CA LEU A 115 -8.93 20.42 9.68
C LEU A 115 -10.40 20.05 9.81
N ALA A 116 -10.89 19.84 11.05
CA ALA A 116 -12.29 19.53 11.31
C ALA A 116 -13.26 20.64 10.83
N LYS A 117 -12.77 21.88 10.65
CA LYS A 117 -13.55 23.02 10.13
C LYS A 117 -13.47 23.13 8.60
N GLN A 118 -12.59 22.38 7.94
CA GLN A 118 -12.46 22.41 6.48
C GLN A 118 -13.54 21.57 5.81
N ARG A 119 -14.08 22.06 4.71
CA ARG A 119 -14.95 21.26 3.85
C ARG A 119 -14.11 20.28 3.02
N VAL A 120 -14.64 19.07 2.83
CA VAL A 120 -14.00 18.09 1.93
C VAL A 120 -14.07 18.63 0.50
N PRO A 121 -12.94 18.76 -0.21
CA PRO A 121 -12.93 19.21 -1.59
C PRO A 121 -13.38 18.04 -2.50
N MET A 122 -14.66 18.01 -2.87
CA MET A 122 -15.25 16.95 -3.68
C MET A 122 -14.50 16.74 -5.00
N ALA A 123 -14.04 17.82 -5.63
CA ALA A 123 -13.23 17.73 -6.84
C ALA A 123 -11.93 16.92 -6.64
N ALA A 124 -11.32 16.97 -5.45
CA ALA A 124 -10.14 16.14 -5.14
C ALA A 124 -10.50 14.66 -4.98
N ILE A 125 -11.67 14.35 -4.38
CA ILE A 125 -12.20 12.98 -4.28
C ILE A 125 -12.46 12.43 -5.68
N GLU A 126 -13.21 13.14 -6.51
CA GLU A 126 -13.54 12.74 -7.89
C GLU A 126 -12.28 12.54 -8.74
N ASP A 127 -11.33 13.45 -8.62
CA ASP A 127 -10.06 13.37 -9.36
C ASP A 127 -9.23 12.16 -8.91
N GLY A 128 -9.17 11.88 -7.61
CA GLY A 128 -8.54 10.68 -7.06
C GLY A 128 -9.22 9.40 -7.56
N MET A 129 -10.56 9.36 -7.56
CA MET A 129 -11.34 8.22 -8.06
C MET A 129 -11.24 8.02 -9.58
N ARG A 130 -10.78 9.00 -10.34
CA ARG A 130 -10.54 8.90 -11.80
C ARG A 130 -9.10 8.57 -12.14
N ARG A 131 -8.13 9.12 -11.39
CA ARG A 131 -6.68 9.04 -11.71
C ARG A 131 -5.98 7.93 -10.94
N TYR A 132 -6.54 6.75 -10.92
CA TYR A 132 -5.93 5.60 -10.26
C TYR A 132 -5.51 4.51 -11.26
N MET A 133 -4.67 3.61 -10.78
CA MET A 133 -4.34 2.36 -11.45
C MET A 133 -4.51 1.22 -10.44
N ALA A 134 -5.24 0.18 -10.79
CA ALA A 134 -5.51 -0.98 -9.93
C ALA A 134 -4.25 -1.87 -9.76
N THR A 135 -3.16 -1.28 -9.28
CA THR A 135 -1.88 -1.97 -9.09
C THR A 135 -1.26 -1.65 -7.74
N PRO A 136 -0.58 -2.63 -7.09
CA PRO A 136 0.10 -2.39 -5.81
C PRO A 136 1.21 -1.35 -5.92
N ASP A 137 1.87 -1.22 -7.07
CA ASP A 137 2.92 -0.23 -7.30
C ASP A 137 2.35 1.20 -7.39
N PHE A 138 1.14 1.37 -7.95
CA PHE A 138 0.44 2.66 -7.92
C PHE A 138 0.10 3.06 -6.49
N VAL A 139 -0.51 2.15 -5.71
CA VAL A 139 -0.87 2.39 -4.31
C VAL A 139 0.36 2.78 -3.50
N ARG A 140 1.46 2.03 -3.63
CA ARG A 140 2.73 2.34 -2.95
C ARG A 140 3.24 3.74 -3.31
N ARG A 141 3.26 4.10 -4.61
CA ARG A 141 3.67 5.44 -5.04
C ARG A 141 2.76 6.55 -4.52
N SER A 142 1.46 6.31 -4.47
CA SER A 142 0.49 7.27 -3.90
C SER A 142 0.77 7.52 -2.42
N ILE A 143 1.01 6.46 -1.64
CA ILE A 143 1.38 6.55 -0.23
C ILE A 143 2.71 7.29 -0.05
N SER A 144 3.75 6.94 -0.82
CA SER A 144 5.08 7.54 -0.68
C SER A 144 5.12 9.01 -1.08
N ARG A 145 4.26 9.44 -2.01
CA ARG A 145 4.09 10.85 -2.42
C ARG A 145 3.30 11.68 -1.42
N THR A 146 2.52 11.06 -0.55
CA THR A 146 1.79 11.77 0.49
C THR A 146 2.77 12.26 1.55
N ARG A 147 2.95 13.58 1.62
CA ARG A 147 3.92 14.24 2.49
C ARG A 147 3.22 15.03 3.58
N PRO A 148 3.83 15.17 4.77
CA PRO A 148 3.29 15.98 5.84
C PRO A 148 3.24 17.46 5.43
N LEU A 149 2.06 18.07 5.49
CA LEU A 149 1.82 19.47 5.17
C LEU A 149 1.44 20.26 6.42
N LYS A 150 1.53 21.60 6.35
CA LYS A 150 1.17 22.52 7.45
C LYS A 150 -0.13 23.26 7.21
N ASP A 151 -0.44 23.56 5.95
CA ASP A 151 -1.62 24.31 5.54
C ASP A 151 -2.87 23.39 5.57
N PRO A 152 -3.94 23.74 6.34
CA PRO A 152 -5.11 22.89 6.47
C PRO A 152 -5.82 22.59 5.14
N SER A 153 -5.90 23.55 4.23
CA SER A 153 -6.57 23.36 2.93
C SER A 153 -5.77 22.41 2.04
N LYS A 154 -4.45 22.55 2.02
CA LYS A 154 -3.55 21.63 1.28
C LYS A 154 -3.54 20.24 1.88
N ILE A 155 -3.59 20.12 3.22
CA ILE A 155 -3.72 18.83 3.91
C ILE A 155 -5.02 18.16 3.49
N MET A 156 -6.15 18.88 3.59
CA MET A 156 -7.47 18.35 3.25
C MET A 156 -7.53 17.90 1.78
N PHE A 157 -6.99 18.70 0.86
CA PHE A 157 -6.91 18.35 -0.56
C PHE A 157 -6.09 17.08 -0.78
N GLN A 158 -4.85 17.04 -0.25
CA GLN A 158 -3.96 15.89 -0.42
C GLN A 158 -4.54 14.61 0.21
N ALA A 159 -5.07 14.71 1.44
CA ALA A 159 -5.69 13.58 2.14
C ALA A 159 -6.89 13.03 1.36
N SER A 160 -7.76 13.93 0.87
CA SER A 160 -8.94 13.56 0.06
C SER A 160 -8.54 12.87 -1.25
N PHE A 161 -7.65 13.50 -2.03
CA PHE A 161 -7.18 12.95 -3.30
C PHE A 161 -6.48 11.60 -3.14
N SER A 162 -5.51 11.52 -2.22
CA SER A 162 -4.72 10.29 -2.03
C SER A 162 -5.58 9.14 -1.50
N SER A 163 -6.51 9.43 -0.56
CA SER A 163 -7.43 8.43 -0.02
C SER A 163 -8.37 7.90 -1.10
N ALA A 164 -8.95 8.78 -1.91
CA ALA A 164 -9.84 8.39 -3.01
C ALA A 164 -9.12 7.55 -4.07
N ALA A 165 -7.91 7.95 -4.46
CA ALA A 165 -7.10 7.21 -5.43
C ALA A 165 -6.70 5.80 -4.92
N VAL A 166 -6.34 5.68 -3.63
CA VAL A 166 -6.01 4.40 -3.02
C VAL A 166 -7.27 3.54 -2.88
N ALA A 167 -8.40 4.10 -2.43
CA ALA A 167 -9.67 3.38 -2.34
C ALA A 167 -10.08 2.81 -3.71
N ALA A 168 -10.09 3.64 -4.75
CA ALA A 168 -10.43 3.21 -6.10
C ALA A 168 -9.52 2.08 -6.61
N ALA A 169 -8.20 2.21 -6.37
CA ALA A 169 -7.23 1.19 -6.78
C ALA A 169 -7.44 -0.17 -6.06
N VAL A 170 -7.87 -0.14 -4.80
CA VAL A 170 -8.14 -1.35 -4.00
C VAL A 170 -9.47 -2.00 -4.39
N LEU A 171 -10.50 -1.19 -4.63
CA LEU A 171 -11.85 -1.66 -4.97
C LEU A 171 -11.95 -2.17 -6.42
N ASP A 172 -11.08 -1.69 -7.32
CA ASP A 172 -11.13 -2.11 -8.72
C ASP A 172 -10.61 -3.53 -8.92
N ALA A 173 -11.49 -4.40 -9.42
CA ALA A 173 -11.19 -5.80 -9.75
C ALA A 173 -10.82 -6.01 -11.24
N ARG A 174 -10.82 -4.94 -12.05
CA ARG A 174 -10.55 -5.03 -13.49
C ARG A 174 -9.09 -5.40 -13.77
N GLY A 175 -8.85 -6.12 -14.87
CA GLY A 175 -7.48 -6.45 -15.31
C GLY A 175 -6.94 -7.80 -14.85
N ALA A 176 -7.67 -8.58 -14.04
CA ALA A 176 -7.21 -9.88 -13.55
C ALA A 176 -6.82 -10.86 -14.67
N LYS A 177 -7.60 -10.94 -15.74
CA LYS A 177 -7.34 -11.84 -16.89
C LYS A 177 -6.03 -11.48 -17.61
N GLU A 178 -5.78 -10.18 -17.81
CA GLU A 178 -4.56 -9.68 -18.48
C GLU A 178 -3.33 -9.90 -17.60
N ALA A 179 -3.42 -9.54 -16.32
CA ALA A 179 -2.37 -9.80 -15.35
C ALA A 179 -2.01 -11.29 -15.27
N GLY A 180 -3.00 -12.19 -15.36
CA GLY A 180 -2.77 -13.63 -15.37
C GLY A 180 -2.07 -14.13 -16.64
N ARG A 181 -2.42 -13.61 -17.81
CA ARG A 181 -1.75 -13.97 -19.06
C ARG A 181 -0.28 -13.53 -19.06
N GLU A 182 -0.05 -12.28 -18.69
CA GLU A 182 1.31 -11.72 -18.61
C GLU A 182 2.15 -12.45 -17.57
N HIS A 183 1.61 -12.71 -16.39
CA HIS A 183 2.31 -13.45 -15.33
C HIS A 183 2.73 -14.85 -15.80
N ARG A 184 1.82 -15.61 -16.44
CA ARG A 184 2.15 -16.95 -16.98
C ARG A 184 3.28 -16.90 -18.02
N ARG A 185 3.28 -15.90 -18.91
CA ARG A 185 4.33 -15.71 -19.91
C ARG A 185 5.69 -15.43 -19.24
N LEU A 186 5.72 -14.49 -18.30
CA LEU A 186 6.93 -14.10 -17.61
C LEU A 186 7.44 -15.19 -16.67
N ARG A 187 6.56 -15.98 -16.04
CA ARG A 187 6.91 -17.14 -15.23
C ARG A 187 7.62 -18.21 -16.04
N LYS A 188 7.13 -18.51 -17.25
CA LYS A 188 7.82 -19.44 -18.17
C LYS A 188 9.23 -18.96 -18.51
N ARG A 189 9.37 -17.67 -18.86
CA ARG A 189 10.68 -17.07 -19.14
C ARG A 189 11.62 -17.13 -17.92
N HIS A 190 11.12 -16.80 -16.75
CA HIS A 190 11.87 -16.91 -15.50
C HIS A 190 12.37 -18.32 -15.26
N ALA A 191 11.48 -19.31 -15.27
CA ALA A 191 11.79 -20.69 -14.93
C ALA A 191 12.71 -21.38 -15.95
N LEU A 192 12.53 -21.10 -17.26
CA LEU A 192 13.23 -21.81 -18.32
C LEU A 192 14.51 -21.12 -18.81
N ILE A 193 14.65 -19.83 -18.59
CA ILE A 193 15.76 -19.05 -19.12
C ILE A 193 16.53 -18.32 -18.01
N LEU A 194 15.89 -17.37 -17.33
CA LEU A 194 16.59 -16.43 -16.46
C LEU A 194 17.12 -17.07 -15.18
N PHE A 195 16.33 -17.94 -14.54
CA PHE A 195 16.77 -18.64 -13.33
C PHE A 195 17.88 -19.66 -13.60
N PRO A 196 17.79 -20.55 -14.61
CA PRO A 196 18.87 -21.43 -14.95
C PRO A 196 20.17 -20.70 -15.42
N LEU A 197 20.00 -19.57 -16.14
CA LEU A 197 21.13 -18.76 -16.58
C LEU A 197 21.85 -18.11 -15.37
N ALA A 198 21.12 -17.56 -14.42
CA ALA A 198 21.70 -16.98 -13.21
C ALA A 198 22.41 -18.03 -12.34
N LEU A 199 21.76 -19.18 -12.12
CA LEU A 199 22.29 -20.26 -11.31
C LEU A 199 23.50 -20.90 -12.00
N GLY A 200 23.40 -21.17 -13.30
CA GLY A 200 24.48 -21.75 -14.12
C GLY A 200 25.72 -20.87 -14.18
N SER A 201 25.55 -19.56 -14.38
CA SER A 201 26.68 -18.63 -14.40
C SER A 201 27.41 -18.59 -13.06
N LEU A 202 26.69 -18.61 -11.95
CA LEU A 202 27.29 -18.63 -10.62
C LEU A 202 28.03 -19.96 -10.36
N ALA A 203 27.37 -21.08 -10.70
CA ALA A 203 27.96 -22.40 -10.52
C ALA A 203 29.28 -22.57 -11.34
N VAL A 204 29.28 -22.12 -12.60
CA VAL A 204 30.48 -22.11 -13.43
C VAL A 204 31.57 -21.21 -12.82
N GLY A 205 31.24 -20.01 -12.37
CA GLY A 205 32.20 -19.11 -11.73
C GLY A 205 32.86 -19.72 -10.49
N VAL A 206 32.03 -20.35 -9.63
CA VAL A 206 32.53 -21.05 -8.42
C VAL A 206 33.43 -22.22 -8.79
N SER A 207 32.99 -23.09 -9.72
CA SER A 207 33.75 -24.27 -10.14
C SER A 207 35.10 -23.89 -10.74
N LEU A 208 35.15 -22.92 -11.65
CA LEU A 208 36.39 -22.44 -12.23
C LEU A 208 37.31 -21.75 -11.22
N SER A 209 36.74 -21.04 -10.24
CA SER A 209 37.55 -20.43 -9.18
C SER A 209 38.22 -21.46 -8.28
N LEU A 210 37.55 -22.58 -8.00
CA LEU A 210 38.12 -23.70 -7.26
C LEU A 210 39.21 -24.42 -8.06
N VAL A 211 38.95 -24.69 -9.34
CA VAL A 211 39.92 -25.38 -10.21
C VAL A 211 41.19 -24.54 -10.43
N TRP A 212 41.03 -23.25 -10.65
CA TRP A 212 42.19 -22.37 -10.94
C TRP A 212 42.80 -21.74 -9.69
N MET A 213 42.25 -22.04 -8.52
CA MET A 213 42.66 -21.44 -7.23
C MET A 213 42.72 -19.90 -7.30
N SER A 214 41.82 -19.31 -8.07
CA SER A 214 41.78 -17.87 -8.38
C SER A 214 40.38 -17.29 -8.23
N PRO A 215 40.19 -16.11 -7.64
CA PRO A 215 38.90 -15.46 -7.56
C PRO A 215 38.42 -14.82 -8.88
N PHE A 216 39.27 -14.78 -9.90
CA PHE A 216 38.99 -14.08 -11.16
C PHE A 216 37.68 -14.54 -11.86
N PRO A 217 37.39 -15.86 -11.97
CA PRO A 217 36.11 -16.30 -12.56
C PRO A 217 34.87 -15.83 -11.80
N LEU A 218 34.94 -15.69 -10.48
CA LEU A 218 33.85 -15.13 -9.68
C LEU A 218 33.65 -13.64 -9.95
N LEU A 219 34.71 -12.86 -10.17
CA LEU A 219 34.62 -11.45 -10.52
C LEU A 219 33.84 -11.21 -11.82
N ILE A 220 33.83 -12.17 -12.73
CA ILE A 220 33.06 -12.12 -13.98
C ILE A 220 31.64 -12.68 -13.80
N SER A 221 31.49 -13.82 -13.11
CA SER A 221 30.21 -14.50 -12.98
C SER A 221 29.21 -13.75 -12.08
N VAL A 222 29.69 -13.08 -11.05
CA VAL A 222 28.82 -12.31 -10.12
C VAL A 222 28.10 -11.15 -10.82
N PRO A 223 28.79 -10.24 -11.55
CA PRO A 223 28.09 -9.20 -12.33
C PRO A 223 27.11 -9.76 -13.35
N PHE A 224 27.44 -10.86 -14.02
CA PHE A 224 26.53 -11.49 -14.96
C PHE A 224 25.29 -12.08 -14.29
N THR A 225 25.45 -12.70 -13.12
CA THR A 225 24.33 -13.18 -12.31
C THR A 225 23.42 -12.02 -11.85
N ILE A 226 24.04 -10.91 -11.40
CA ILE A 226 23.29 -9.69 -11.02
C ILE A 226 22.50 -9.15 -12.22
N PHE A 227 23.10 -9.12 -13.39
CA PHE A 227 22.44 -8.69 -14.63
C PHE A 227 21.25 -9.60 -14.99
N ALA A 228 21.41 -10.94 -14.90
CA ALA A 228 20.32 -11.89 -15.12
C ALA A 228 19.18 -11.69 -14.13
N VAL A 229 19.48 -11.46 -12.85
CA VAL A 229 18.48 -11.13 -11.81
C VAL A 229 17.79 -9.79 -12.11
N HIS A 230 18.51 -8.81 -12.66
CA HIS A 230 17.92 -7.54 -13.07
C HIS A 230 16.93 -7.71 -14.23
N LEU A 231 17.27 -8.53 -15.22
CA LEU A 231 16.37 -8.88 -16.33
C LEU A 231 15.10 -9.62 -15.87
N ASP A 232 15.09 -10.15 -14.64
CA ASP A 232 13.95 -10.83 -14.03
C ASP A 232 12.98 -9.89 -13.30
N MET A 233 13.28 -8.60 -13.20
CA MET A 233 12.42 -7.61 -12.54
C MET A 233 10.98 -7.58 -13.09
N PRO A 234 10.72 -7.72 -14.42
CA PRO A 234 9.34 -7.81 -14.93
C PRO A 234 8.56 -8.98 -14.35
N TYR A 235 9.18 -10.16 -14.17
CA TYR A 235 8.53 -11.30 -13.52
C TYR A 235 8.12 -10.97 -12.07
N ARG A 236 9.02 -10.39 -11.28
CA ARG A 236 8.73 -10.01 -9.89
C ARG A 236 7.59 -9.00 -9.79
N ARG A 237 7.50 -8.05 -10.74
CA ARG A 237 6.39 -7.09 -10.83
C ARG A 237 5.09 -7.80 -11.20
N SER A 238 5.12 -8.66 -12.20
CA SER A 238 3.94 -9.43 -12.62
C SER A 238 3.45 -10.38 -11.52
N ALA A 239 4.35 -10.97 -10.73
CA ALA A 239 3.98 -11.82 -9.61
C ALA A 239 3.20 -11.05 -8.52
N ARG A 240 3.64 -9.82 -8.18
CA ARG A 240 2.90 -8.95 -7.27
C ARG A 240 1.53 -8.54 -7.82
N LEU A 241 1.46 -8.25 -9.12
CA LEU A 241 0.20 -7.89 -9.77
C LEU A 241 -0.74 -9.10 -9.85
N ALA A 242 -0.21 -10.30 -10.07
CA ALA A 242 -0.97 -11.54 -10.05
C ALA A 242 -1.55 -11.81 -8.66
N GLU A 243 -0.75 -11.66 -7.59
CA GLU A 243 -1.22 -11.77 -6.21
C GLU A 243 -2.30 -10.72 -5.89
N TRP A 244 -2.12 -9.47 -6.37
CA TRP A 244 -3.11 -8.39 -6.21
C TRP A 244 -4.47 -8.74 -6.83
N ASN A 245 -4.48 -9.50 -7.90
CA ASN A 245 -5.67 -9.95 -8.61
C ASN A 245 -6.15 -11.35 -8.22
N GLY A 246 -5.64 -11.94 -7.14
CA GLY A 246 -6.06 -13.26 -6.66
C GLY A 246 -5.60 -14.43 -7.53
N ILE A 247 -4.65 -14.21 -8.43
CA ILE A 247 -4.10 -15.27 -9.26
C ILE A 247 -3.07 -16.01 -8.42
N SER A 248 -3.40 -17.24 -8.02
CA SER A 248 -2.54 -18.04 -7.15
C SER A 248 -1.20 -18.40 -7.82
N ARG A 249 -0.17 -18.52 -7.00
CA ARG A 249 1.20 -18.92 -7.41
C ARG A 249 1.32 -20.46 -7.53
N HIS A 250 0.37 -21.11 -8.25
CA HIS A 250 0.53 -22.55 -8.53
C HIS A 250 1.51 -22.81 -9.64
#